data_edaa948ed629a3b56614afb7dcefb160
#
_entry.id   edaa948ed629a3b56614afb7dcefb160
#
_cell.length_a   1.000
_cell.length_b   1.000
_cell.length_c   1.000
_cell.angle_alpha   90.00
_cell.angle_beta   90.00
_cell.angle_gamma   90.00
#
_symmetry.space_group_name_H-M   'P 1'
#
loop_
_entity.id
_entity.type
_entity.pdbx_description
1 polymer ?
#
loop_
_entity_poly.entity_id
_entity_poly.type
_entity_poly.pdbx_seq_one_letter_code
_entity_poly.pdbx_strand_id
1 'polypeptide(L)'
;PKGTSRLFSVASSPNDKNKISVAFRDSGSGFKKTLMELPFGSPVDIEGPFGYFTLPKNQNQPIVLLVGGIGITPCISMIRYATEEKLSLSITLIYSNRNIENAAYIPELTAIAKQNPHFLLKNKLGRIDDNFIQQSVKNLTESIWYVVGLPDMVSGMRDLLSHLGINESKVYFEDFIGY
;
A
#
# COMPACT_ATOMS: atom_id res chain seq x y z
N PRO A 1 -18.35 -7.94 -24.54
CA PRO A 1 -18.40 -7.63 -23.12
C PRO A 1 -16.97 -7.47 -22.63
N LYS A 2 -16.60 -6.29 -22.21
CA LYS A 2 -15.32 -6.05 -21.53
C LYS A 2 -15.39 -6.84 -20.22
N GLY A 3 -14.38 -7.62 -19.93
CA GLY A 3 -14.28 -8.60 -18.88
C GLY A 3 -15.06 -8.28 -17.59
N THR A 4 -15.68 -9.29 -17.05
CA THR A 4 -16.56 -9.23 -15.89
C THR A 4 -15.83 -9.15 -14.55
N SER A 5 -14.50 -9.23 -14.54
CA SER A 5 -13.69 -9.23 -13.31
C SER A 5 -12.60 -8.15 -13.34
N ARG A 6 -12.18 -7.73 -12.14
CA ARG A 6 -11.04 -6.83 -11.92
C ARG A 6 -10.29 -7.28 -10.68
N LEU A 7 -8.98 -7.09 -10.72
CA LEU A 7 -8.13 -7.30 -9.55
C LEU A 7 -8.21 -6.09 -8.63
N PHE A 8 -8.35 -6.35 -7.34
CA PHE A 8 -8.28 -5.36 -6.28
C PHE A 8 -7.43 -5.89 -5.14
N SER A 9 -6.58 -5.05 -4.60
CA SER A 9 -5.87 -5.38 -3.37
C SER A 9 -6.82 -5.28 -2.19
N VAL A 10 -6.74 -6.26 -1.29
CA VAL A 10 -7.54 -6.27 -0.06
C VAL A 10 -7.05 -5.15 0.86
N ALA A 11 -7.97 -4.33 1.35
CA ALA A 11 -7.69 -3.24 2.28
C ALA A 11 -8.07 -3.57 3.73
N SER A 12 -9.00 -4.50 3.96
CA SER A 12 -9.33 -4.97 5.33
C SER A 12 -8.18 -5.75 5.96
N SER A 13 -8.14 -5.76 7.29
CA SER A 13 -7.22 -6.64 8.02
C SER A 13 -7.58 -8.11 7.80
N PRO A 14 -6.60 -9.03 7.76
CA PRO A 14 -6.85 -10.47 7.79
C PRO A 14 -7.62 -10.94 9.05
N ASN A 15 -7.63 -10.14 10.10
CA ASN A 15 -8.37 -10.43 11.34
C ASN A 15 -9.87 -10.15 11.24
N ASP A 16 -10.27 -9.36 10.25
CA ASP A 16 -11.70 -9.12 9.98
C ASP A 16 -12.31 -10.34 9.27
N LYS A 17 -12.85 -11.27 10.05
CA LYS A 17 -13.39 -12.55 9.54
C LYS A 17 -14.74 -12.41 8.84
N ASN A 18 -15.42 -11.27 8.98
CA ASN A 18 -16.79 -11.09 8.53
C ASN A 18 -16.90 -10.31 7.22
N LYS A 19 -15.84 -9.66 6.78
CA LYS A 19 -15.86 -8.84 5.57
C LYS A 19 -14.50 -8.78 4.91
N ILE A 20 -14.51 -8.58 3.59
CA ILE A 20 -13.38 -8.13 2.80
C ILE A 20 -13.70 -6.72 2.30
N SER A 21 -12.78 -5.79 2.45
CA SER A 21 -12.92 -4.45 1.88
C SER A 21 -11.85 -4.19 0.83
N VAL A 22 -12.25 -3.51 -0.22
CA VAL A 22 -11.38 -3.00 -1.28
C VAL A 22 -11.59 -1.50 -1.41
N ALA A 23 -10.59 -0.79 -1.91
CA ALA A 23 -10.74 0.61 -2.23
C ALA A 23 -10.17 0.90 -3.62
N PHE A 24 -10.82 1.77 -4.33
CA PHE A 24 -10.41 2.18 -5.67
C PHE A 24 -10.75 3.65 -5.91
N ARG A 25 -10.10 4.25 -6.89
CA ARG A 25 -10.49 5.57 -7.40
C ARG A 25 -11.51 5.39 -8.51
N ASP A 26 -12.50 6.26 -8.55
CA ASP A 26 -13.35 6.38 -9.73
C ASP A 26 -12.50 6.91 -10.90
N SER A 27 -12.24 6.01 -11.84
CA SER A 27 -11.54 6.32 -13.09
C SER A 27 -12.52 6.46 -14.27
N GLY A 28 -13.83 6.48 -14.00
CA GLY A 28 -14.86 6.50 -15.02
C GLY A 28 -15.02 5.18 -15.80
N SER A 29 -14.33 4.09 -15.40
CA SER A 29 -14.46 2.80 -16.07
C SER A 29 -15.85 2.20 -15.85
N GLY A 30 -16.42 1.54 -16.89
CA GLY A 30 -17.75 0.92 -16.80
C GLY A 30 -17.88 -0.05 -15.63
N PHE A 31 -16.85 -0.86 -15.37
CA PHE A 31 -16.84 -1.79 -14.24
C PHE A 31 -16.98 -1.09 -12.88
N LYS A 32 -16.18 -0.03 -12.64
CA LYS A 32 -16.24 0.72 -11.38
C LYS A 32 -17.56 1.47 -11.21
N LYS A 33 -18.08 2.04 -12.29
CA LYS A 33 -19.42 2.66 -12.27
C LYS A 33 -20.49 1.66 -11.88
N THR A 34 -20.53 0.50 -12.55
CA THR A 34 -21.48 -0.56 -12.19
C THR A 34 -21.32 -0.98 -10.74
N LEU A 35 -20.08 -1.16 -10.26
CA LEU A 35 -19.84 -1.57 -8.87
C LEU A 35 -20.35 -0.52 -7.85
N MET A 36 -20.19 0.78 -8.16
CA MET A 36 -20.70 1.87 -7.30
C MET A 36 -22.22 2.02 -7.34
N GLU A 37 -22.86 1.63 -8.46
CA GLU A 37 -24.30 1.71 -8.66
C GLU A 37 -25.06 0.45 -8.15
N LEU A 38 -24.33 -0.62 -7.78
CA LEU A 38 -24.97 -1.81 -7.23
C LEU A 38 -25.74 -1.47 -5.96
N PRO A 39 -27.00 -1.90 -5.85
CA PRO A 39 -27.76 -1.78 -4.61
C PRO A 39 -27.02 -2.45 -3.44
N PHE A 40 -27.13 -1.84 -2.25
CA PHE A 40 -26.57 -2.46 -1.04
C PHE A 40 -27.16 -3.88 -0.83
N GLY A 41 -26.26 -4.85 -0.55
CA GLY A 41 -26.63 -6.26 -0.40
C GLY A 41 -26.65 -7.06 -1.71
N SER A 42 -26.31 -6.45 -2.86
CA SER A 42 -26.16 -7.20 -4.11
C SER A 42 -25.06 -8.25 -3.98
N PRO A 43 -25.29 -9.48 -4.49
CA PRO A 43 -24.26 -10.52 -4.49
C PRO A 43 -23.15 -10.18 -5.46
N VAL A 44 -21.90 -10.49 -5.08
CA VAL A 44 -20.72 -10.40 -5.92
C VAL A 44 -19.86 -11.64 -5.74
N ASP A 45 -19.28 -12.13 -6.82
CA ASP A 45 -18.35 -13.25 -6.77
C ASP A 45 -16.94 -12.75 -6.54
N ILE A 46 -16.19 -13.41 -5.67
CA ILE A 46 -14.80 -13.08 -5.34
C ILE A 46 -13.94 -14.32 -5.52
N GLU A 47 -12.88 -14.20 -6.29
CA GLU A 47 -11.82 -15.21 -6.40
C GLU A 47 -10.55 -14.71 -5.73
N GLY A 48 -9.87 -15.58 -4.98
CA GLY A 48 -8.62 -15.24 -4.29
C GLY A 48 -8.47 -15.88 -2.92
N PRO A 49 -7.53 -15.40 -2.11
CA PRO A 49 -6.55 -14.36 -2.45
C PRO A 49 -5.45 -14.85 -3.38
N PHE A 50 -4.93 -13.95 -4.23
CA PHE A 50 -3.79 -14.21 -5.11
C PHE A 50 -2.64 -13.29 -4.77
N GLY A 51 -1.42 -13.68 -5.18
CA GLY A 51 -0.23 -12.85 -5.06
C GLY A 51 0.60 -13.14 -3.81
N TYR A 52 1.68 -12.37 -3.67
CA TYR A 52 2.72 -12.56 -2.64
C TYR A 52 3.16 -11.23 -1.99
N PHE A 53 2.41 -10.15 -2.23
CA PHE A 53 2.67 -8.86 -1.60
C PHE A 53 2.13 -8.86 -0.16
N THR A 54 2.87 -9.51 0.73
CA THR A 54 2.50 -9.76 2.13
C THR A 54 3.62 -9.41 3.08
N LEU A 55 3.32 -9.25 4.37
CA LEU A 55 4.35 -9.06 5.40
C LEU A 55 5.35 -10.22 5.41
N PRO A 56 6.64 -9.95 5.69
CA PRO A 56 7.64 -10.98 5.75
C PRO A 56 7.38 -11.90 6.96
N LYS A 57 7.68 -13.19 6.80
CA LYS A 57 7.59 -14.16 7.90
C LYS A 57 8.60 -13.84 9.02
N ASN A 58 9.78 -13.34 8.64
CA ASN A 58 10.80 -12.89 9.60
C ASN A 58 10.57 -11.41 9.91
N GLN A 59 10.22 -11.12 11.15
CA GLN A 59 9.90 -9.77 11.64
C GLN A 59 11.12 -9.01 12.19
N ASN A 60 12.32 -9.57 12.10
CA ASN A 60 13.54 -8.94 12.63
C ASN A 60 14.09 -7.83 11.71
N GLN A 61 13.64 -7.76 10.46
CA GLN A 61 14.07 -6.74 9.52
C GLN A 61 13.01 -5.64 9.41
N PRO A 62 13.41 -4.36 9.50
CA PRO A 62 12.48 -3.27 9.28
C PRO A 62 11.94 -3.30 7.85
N ILE A 63 10.70 -2.86 7.67
CA ILE A 63 10.10 -2.72 6.35
C ILE A 63 9.81 -1.26 6.04
N VAL A 64 9.94 -0.92 4.78
CA VAL A 64 9.57 0.37 4.22
C VAL A 64 8.50 0.17 3.16
N LEU A 65 7.34 0.77 3.39
CA LEU A 65 6.24 0.81 2.45
C LEU A 65 6.32 2.13 1.69
N LEU A 66 6.68 2.09 0.41
CA LEU A 66 6.84 3.26 -0.45
C LEU A 66 5.66 3.31 -1.41
N VAL A 67 4.72 4.22 -1.14
CA VAL A 67 3.36 4.14 -1.65
C VAL A 67 2.94 5.40 -2.38
N GLY A 68 2.32 5.23 -3.55
CA GLY A 68 1.71 6.30 -4.35
C GLY A 68 0.19 6.18 -4.42
N GLY A 69 -0.52 7.22 -3.96
CA GLY A 69 -1.96 7.34 -4.14
C GLY A 69 -2.76 6.13 -3.64
N ILE A 70 -3.60 5.54 -4.51
CA ILE A 70 -4.45 4.40 -4.13
C ILE A 70 -3.66 3.09 -3.92
N GLY A 71 -2.37 3.04 -4.25
CA GLY A 71 -1.48 1.95 -3.86
C GLY A 71 -1.39 1.69 -2.36
N ILE A 72 -1.98 2.56 -1.54
CA ILE A 72 -2.11 2.35 -0.10
C ILE A 72 -2.93 1.10 0.26
N THR A 73 -3.76 0.58 -0.62
CA THR A 73 -4.72 -0.49 -0.31
C THR A 73 -4.09 -1.78 0.24
N PRO A 74 -3.07 -2.40 -0.36
CA PRO A 74 -2.44 -3.56 0.26
C PRO A 74 -1.68 -3.19 1.53
N CYS A 75 -1.09 -2.00 1.58
CA CYS A 75 -0.31 -1.55 2.71
C CYS A 75 -1.16 -1.26 3.95
N ILE A 76 -2.36 -0.68 3.80
CA ILE A 76 -3.25 -0.46 4.94
C ILE A 76 -3.71 -1.78 5.57
N SER A 77 -3.92 -2.83 4.78
CA SER A 77 -4.21 -4.18 5.29
C SER A 77 -3.07 -4.71 6.16
N MET A 78 -1.82 -4.60 5.68
CA MET A 78 -0.62 -5.00 6.41
C MET A 78 -0.44 -4.20 7.71
N ILE A 79 -0.64 -2.88 7.66
CA ILE A 79 -0.48 -1.98 8.81
C ILE A 79 -1.54 -2.28 9.88
N ARG A 80 -2.79 -2.50 9.48
CA ARG A 80 -3.88 -2.91 10.38
C ARG A 80 -3.52 -4.19 11.09
N TYR A 81 -3.19 -5.23 10.34
CA TYR A 81 -2.81 -6.53 10.89
C TYR A 81 -1.63 -6.43 11.86
N ALA A 82 -0.54 -5.76 11.47
CA ALA A 82 0.64 -5.60 12.32
C ALA A 82 0.30 -4.87 13.64
N THR A 83 -0.62 -3.91 13.59
CA THR A 83 -1.04 -3.14 14.76
C THR A 83 -1.97 -3.95 15.66
N GLU A 84 -2.94 -4.67 15.11
CA GLU A 84 -3.88 -5.51 15.83
C GLU A 84 -3.17 -6.68 16.53
N GLU A 85 -2.22 -7.32 15.85
CA GLU A 85 -1.39 -8.42 16.40
C GLU A 85 -0.25 -7.90 17.29
N LYS A 86 -0.09 -6.58 17.43
CA LYS A 86 0.99 -5.96 18.22
C LYS A 86 2.37 -6.47 17.82
N LEU A 87 2.59 -6.64 16.52
CA LEU A 87 3.87 -7.10 16.00
C LEU A 87 4.98 -6.11 16.33
N SER A 88 6.15 -6.62 16.71
CA SER A 88 7.35 -5.79 16.96
C SER A 88 8.06 -5.35 15.66
N LEU A 89 7.47 -5.65 14.51
CA LEU A 89 7.97 -5.29 13.19
C LEU A 89 7.98 -3.77 13.00
N SER A 90 9.17 -3.22 12.76
CA SER A 90 9.30 -1.79 12.46
C SER A 90 8.82 -1.49 11.04
N ILE A 91 7.80 -0.65 10.92
CA ILE A 91 7.17 -0.27 9.64
C ILE A 91 7.32 1.23 9.43
N THR A 92 7.96 1.64 8.34
CA THR A 92 7.96 3.02 7.88
C THR A 92 7.10 3.13 6.61
N LEU A 93 6.03 3.89 6.66
CA LEU A 93 5.22 4.21 5.50
C LEU A 93 5.63 5.58 4.93
N ILE A 94 6.19 5.58 3.73
CA ILE A 94 6.40 6.79 2.91
C ILE A 94 5.24 6.86 1.93
N TYR A 95 4.33 7.82 2.16
CA TYR A 95 3.08 7.92 1.41
C TYR A 95 3.03 9.20 0.59
N SER A 96 3.08 9.06 -0.73
CA SER A 96 3.07 10.16 -1.69
C SER A 96 1.69 10.34 -2.32
N ASN A 97 1.23 11.57 -2.34
CA ASN A 97 -0.01 11.99 -3.00
C ASN A 97 0.20 13.33 -3.73
N ARG A 98 -0.61 13.61 -4.75
CA ARG A 98 -0.57 14.89 -5.46
C ARG A 98 -1.08 16.04 -4.58
N ASN A 99 -2.12 15.75 -3.81
CA ASN A 99 -2.71 16.66 -2.82
C ASN A 99 -3.30 15.85 -1.66
N ILE A 100 -3.70 16.52 -0.59
CA ILE A 100 -4.19 15.86 0.62
C ILE A 100 -5.58 15.20 0.41
N GLU A 101 -6.41 15.78 -0.44
CA GLU A 101 -7.76 15.28 -0.73
C GLU A 101 -7.71 13.91 -1.40
N ASN A 102 -6.63 13.63 -2.10
CA ASN A 102 -6.39 12.35 -2.76
C ASN A 102 -5.73 11.29 -1.86
N ALA A 103 -5.36 11.66 -0.64
CA ALA A 103 -4.68 10.76 0.29
C ALA A 103 -5.69 9.95 1.11
N ALA A 104 -5.96 8.72 0.67
CA ALA A 104 -6.86 7.82 1.39
C ALA A 104 -6.28 7.40 2.75
N TYR A 105 -7.14 7.14 3.73
CA TYR A 105 -6.81 6.60 5.06
C TYR A 105 -5.91 7.48 5.95
N ILE A 106 -5.63 8.74 5.63
CA ILE A 106 -4.75 9.62 6.43
C ILE A 106 -5.20 9.74 7.90
N PRO A 107 -6.49 9.96 8.22
CA PRO A 107 -6.92 10.02 9.62
C PRO A 107 -6.62 8.73 10.39
N GLU A 108 -6.89 7.58 9.79
CA GLU A 108 -6.63 6.27 10.37
C GLU A 108 -5.14 6.00 10.55
N LEU A 109 -4.33 6.22 9.50
CA LEU A 109 -2.88 6.07 9.56
C LEU A 109 -2.24 6.97 10.62
N THR A 110 -2.77 8.19 10.78
CA THR A 110 -2.31 9.11 11.83
C THR A 110 -2.68 8.61 13.22
N ALA A 111 -3.86 8.03 13.39
CA ALA A 111 -4.28 7.42 14.66
C ALA A 111 -3.42 6.20 15.00
N ILE A 112 -3.16 5.33 14.02
CA ILE A 112 -2.27 4.16 14.19
C ILE A 112 -0.86 4.62 14.59
N ALA A 113 -0.30 5.64 13.94
CA ALA A 113 1.04 6.15 14.25
C ALA A 113 1.17 6.69 15.68
N LYS A 114 0.07 7.13 16.29
CA LYS A 114 0.05 7.56 17.71
C LYS A 114 -0.02 6.38 18.67
N GLN A 115 -0.58 5.26 18.26
CA GLN A 115 -0.83 4.09 19.11
C GLN A 115 0.23 3.00 18.98
N ASN A 116 0.80 2.84 17.78
CA ASN A 116 1.77 1.80 17.48
C ASN A 116 3.20 2.38 17.42
N PRO A 117 4.05 2.14 18.43
CA PRO A 117 5.41 2.68 18.47
C PRO A 117 6.32 2.11 17.36
N HIS A 118 5.90 1.02 16.72
CA HIS A 118 6.63 0.38 15.62
C HIS A 118 6.20 0.86 14.23
N PHE A 119 5.22 1.79 14.16
CA PHE A 119 4.74 2.36 12.92
C PHE A 119 5.07 3.86 12.78
N LEU A 120 5.75 4.22 11.70
CA LEU A 120 6.11 5.58 11.35
C LEU A 120 5.46 6.00 10.04
N LEU A 121 4.68 7.09 10.08
CA LEU A 121 4.06 7.69 8.89
C LEU A 121 4.85 8.90 8.40
N LYS A 122 5.25 8.90 7.13
CA LYS A 122 5.93 9.98 6.40
C LYS A 122 5.11 10.36 5.17
N ASN A 123 4.38 11.46 5.25
CA ASN A 123 3.61 11.98 4.13
C ASN A 123 4.45 12.90 3.24
N LYS A 124 4.32 12.76 1.93
CA LYS A 124 4.94 13.64 0.93
C LYS A 124 3.85 14.11 -0.05
N LEU A 125 3.74 15.41 -0.25
CA LEU A 125 2.99 15.95 -1.39
C LEU A 125 3.92 16.07 -2.59
N GLY A 126 3.50 15.51 -3.71
CA GLY A 126 4.30 15.44 -4.92
C GLY A 126 5.26 14.25 -4.96
N ARG A 127 6.34 14.38 -5.74
CA ARG A 127 7.28 13.28 -5.98
C ARG A 127 8.18 13.02 -4.77
N ILE A 128 8.49 11.75 -4.57
CA ILE A 128 9.50 11.30 -3.63
C ILE A 128 10.86 11.43 -4.29
N ASP A 129 11.81 11.98 -3.56
CA ASP A 129 13.21 12.13 -3.94
C ASP A 129 14.13 11.38 -2.96
N ASP A 130 15.40 11.24 -3.32
CA ASP A 130 16.43 10.56 -2.53
C ASP A 130 16.63 11.19 -1.15
N ASN A 131 16.66 12.52 -1.08
CA ASN A 131 16.78 13.25 0.19
C ASN A 131 15.63 12.91 1.15
N PHE A 132 14.39 12.85 0.65
CA PHE A 132 13.25 12.52 1.47
C PHE A 132 13.31 11.08 2.00
N ILE A 133 13.75 10.13 1.16
CA ILE A 133 13.96 8.74 1.57
C ILE A 133 15.03 8.66 2.66
N GLN A 134 16.22 9.27 2.44
CA GLN A 134 17.33 9.24 3.40
C GLN A 134 16.97 9.86 4.74
N GLN A 135 16.17 10.93 4.75
CA GLN A 135 15.66 11.54 5.99
C GLN A 135 14.57 10.73 6.68
N SER A 136 13.84 9.90 5.93
CA SER A 136 12.72 9.14 6.45
C SER A 136 13.11 7.76 6.99
N VAL A 137 14.18 7.17 6.48
CA VAL A 137 14.59 5.78 6.76
C VAL A 137 16.02 5.74 7.28
N LYS A 138 16.21 5.16 8.46
CA LYS A 138 17.55 5.06 9.08
C LYS A 138 18.42 3.95 8.48
N ASN A 139 17.81 2.81 8.18
CA ASN A 139 18.51 1.58 7.77
C ASN A 139 18.13 1.19 6.33
N LEU A 140 18.56 2.00 5.36
CA LEU A 140 18.19 1.84 3.95
C LEU A 140 18.46 0.44 3.40
N THR A 141 19.70 -0.03 3.53
CA THR A 141 20.15 -1.31 2.95
C THR A 141 19.75 -2.55 3.74
N GLU A 142 19.36 -2.39 5.01
CA GLU A 142 18.91 -3.48 5.88
C GLU A 142 17.40 -3.73 5.76
N SER A 143 16.64 -2.72 5.33
CA SER A 143 15.18 -2.77 5.22
C SER A 143 14.72 -3.63 4.04
N ILE A 144 13.55 -4.23 4.19
CA ILE A 144 12.77 -4.80 3.08
C ILE A 144 11.85 -3.71 2.55
N TRP A 145 11.82 -3.55 1.25
CA TRP A 145 11.07 -2.48 0.59
C TRP A 145 9.86 -3.03 -0.16
N TYR A 146 8.74 -2.36 0.00
CA TYR A 146 7.51 -2.61 -0.74
C TYR A 146 7.13 -1.34 -1.49
N VAL A 147 7.18 -1.40 -2.80
CA VAL A 147 6.89 -0.25 -3.68
C VAL A 147 5.60 -0.51 -4.42
N VAL A 148 4.61 0.35 -4.25
CA VAL A 148 3.30 0.16 -4.85
C VAL A 148 2.68 1.47 -5.31
N GLY A 149 2.17 1.48 -6.53
CA GLY A 149 1.55 2.66 -7.12
C GLY A 149 1.32 2.52 -8.62
N LEU A 150 1.22 3.66 -9.30
CA LEU A 150 1.13 3.68 -10.76
C LEU A 150 2.47 3.25 -11.40
N PRO A 151 2.46 2.64 -12.59
CA PRO A 151 3.65 2.11 -13.26
C PRO A 151 4.82 3.11 -13.34
N ASP A 152 4.55 4.36 -13.75
CA ASP A 152 5.59 5.40 -13.85
C ASP A 152 6.24 5.72 -12.50
N MET A 153 5.44 5.70 -11.42
CA MET A 153 5.98 5.88 -10.07
C MET A 153 6.84 4.71 -9.65
N VAL A 154 6.36 3.49 -9.86
CA VAL A 154 7.08 2.26 -9.48
C VAL A 154 8.40 2.16 -10.24
N SER A 155 8.39 2.44 -11.55
CA SER A 155 9.63 2.51 -12.37
C SER A 155 10.62 3.55 -11.83
N GLY A 156 10.16 4.77 -11.59
CA GLY A 156 11.02 5.82 -11.04
C GLY A 156 11.57 5.49 -9.64
N MET A 157 10.79 4.78 -8.81
CA MET A 157 11.27 4.34 -7.51
C MET A 157 12.26 3.19 -7.59
N ARG A 158 12.14 2.29 -8.57
CA ARG A 158 13.13 1.24 -8.83
C ARG A 158 14.50 1.85 -9.10
N ASP A 159 14.55 2.82 -10.01
CA ASP A 159 15.79 3.50 -10.37
C ASP A 159 16.40 4.24 -9.16
N LEU A 160 15.56 4.94 -8.40
CA LEU A 160 15.99 5.71 -7.24
C LEU A 160 16.52 4.80 -6.12
N LEU A 161 15.84 3.69 -5.80
CA LEU A 161 16.29 2.73 -4.80
C LEU A 161 17.60 2.05 -5.21
N SER A 162 17.76 1.74 -6.51
CA SER A 162 19.02 1.23 -7.06
C SER A 162 20.15 2.23 -6.88
N HIS A 163 19.91 3.52 -7.19
CA HIS A 163 20.88 4.61 -6.98
C HIS A 163 21.29 4.76 -5.50
N LEU A 164 20.37 4.52 -4.58
CA LEU A 164 20.63 4.52 -3.13
C LEU A 164 21.36 3.27 -2.63
N GLY A 165 21.72 2.33 -3.52
CA GLY A 165 22.45 1.12 -3.19
C GLY A 165 21.59 0.03 -2.54
N ILE A 166 20.27 0.09 -2.69
CA ILE A 166 19.37 -0.93 -2.16
C ILE A 166 19.34 -2.11 -3.11
N ASN A 167 19.62 -3.31 -2.56
CA ASN A 167 19.62 -4.54 -3.34
C ASN A 167 18.20 -4.89 -3.79
N GLU A 168 18.02 -5.12 -5.10
CA GLU A 168 16.71 -5.45 -5.69
C GLU A 168 16.07 -6.71 -5.08
N SER A 169 16.88 -7.67 -4.60
CA SER A 169 16.37 -8.86 -3.90
C SER A 169 15.60 -8.54 -2.59
N LYS A 170 15.72 -7.32 -2.09
CA LYS A 170 14.98 -6.82 -0.91
C LYS A 170 13.79 -5.93 -1.28
N VAL A 171 13.45 -5.81 -2.57
CA VAL A 171 12.40 -4.91 -3.03
C VAL A 171 11.28 -5.68 -3.71
N TYR A 172 10.07 -5.52 -3.18
CA TYR A 172 8.84 -6.05 -3.77
C TYR A 172 8.12 -4.91 -4.49
N PHE A 173 7.73 -5.15 -5.74
CA PHE A 173 7.05 -4.17 -6.57
C PHE A 173 5.64 -4.64 -6.91
N GLU A 174 4.68 -3.72 -6.88
CA GLU A 174 3.31 -3.95 -7.33
C GLU A 174 2.82 -2.75 -8.15
N ASP A 175 2.54 -2.99 -9.42
CA ASP A 175 2.04 -1.99 -10.35
C ASP A 175 0.52 -2.05 -10.44
N PHE A 176 -0.13 -0.91 -10.25
CA PHE A 176 -1.55 -0.79 -10.48
C PHE A 176 -1.83 -0.41 -11.94
N ILE A 177 -1.99 -1.41 -12.79
CA ILE A 177 -2.23 -1.25 -14.23
C ILE A 177 -3.73 -1.07 -14.50
N GLY A 178 -4.08 -0.07 -15.34
CA GLY A 178 -5.47 0.14 -15.81
C GLY A 178 -6.34 1.02 -14.93
N TYR A 179 -5.75 1.95 -14.22
CA TYR A 179 -6.43 2.96 -13.38
C TYR A 179 -6.52 4.32 -14.07
#